data_86659a975ee0cbd6c02b55bd83fd3f45
#
_entry.id   86659a975ee0cbd6c02b55bd83fd3f45
#
_cell.length_a   1.000
_cell.length_b   1.000
_cell.length_c   1.000
_cell.angle_alpha   90.00
_cell.angle_beta   90.00
_cell.angle_gamma   90.00
#
_symmetry.space_group_name_H-M   'P 1'
#
loop_
_entity.id
_entity.type
_entity.pdbx_description
1 polymer ?
#
loop_
_entity_poly.entity_id
_entity_poly.type
_entity_poly.pdbx_seq_one_letter_code
_entity_poly.pdbx_strand_id
1 'polypeptide(L)' 'MPYMEPHAIHLKAGDEITLQYLGAALVLQWQNLPEKTQQELVQQAESVGGLPPVTSLHDQIKALIRRAKD' A
#
# COMPACT_ATOMS: atom_id res chain seq x y z
N MET A 1 4.73 -16.13 19.08
CA MET A 1 4.38 -15.35 17.91
C MET A 1 5.62 -14.69 17.33
N PRO A 2 5.89 -14.92 16.12
CA PRO A 2 7.07 -14.30 15.55
C PRO A 2 6.94 -12.79 15.53
N TYR A 3 8.03 -12.17 15.84
CA TYR A 3 8.15 -10.75 15.74
C TYR A 3 8.06 -10.33 14.27
N MET A 4 7.22 -9.36 13.99
CA MET A 4 7.02 -8.92 12.62
C MET A 4 7.89 -7.69 12.36
N GLU A 5 8.98 -7.88 11.63
CA GLU A 5 9.83 -6.77 11.26
C GLU A 5 9.24 -6.03 10.07
N PRO A 6 9.45 -4.72 10.01
CA PRO A 6 9.08 -3.97 8.79
C PRO A 6 9.85 -4.53 7.60
N HIS A 7 9.14 -4.77 6.52
CA HIS A 7 9.76 -5.23 5.29
C HIS A 7 10.29 -4.04 4.51
N ALA A 8 11.58 -4.05 4.22
CA ALA A 8 12.17 -3.04 3.37
C ALA A 8 12.05 -3.47 1.92
N ILE A 9 11.78 -2.50 1.06
CA ILE A 9 11.75 -2.72 -0.37
C ILE A 9 12.87 -1.89 -1.02
N HIS A 10 13.58 -2.52 -1.96
CA HIS A 10 14.67 -1.87 -2.67
C HIS A 10 14.27 -1.70 -4.12
N LEU A 11 14.09 -0.46 -4.53
CA LEU A 11 13.64 -0.14 -5.88
C LEU A 11 14.81 0.16 -6.78
N LYS A 12 14.73 -0.37 -8.00
CA LYS A 12 15.66 -0.03 -9.07
C LYS A 12 14.99 0.99 -9.98
N ALA A 13 15.80 1.58 -10.86
CA ALA A 13 15.25 2.51 -11.84
C ALA A 13 14.15 1.82 -12.65
N GLY A 14 13.00 2.46 -12.75
CA GLY A 14 11.84 1.92 -13.46
C GLY A 14 10.86 1.16 -12.58
N ASP A 15 11.29 0.72 -11.41
CA ASP A 15 10.39 -0.02 -10.51
C ASP A 15 9.28 0.87 -9.96
N GLU A 16 9.53 2.16 -9.86
CA GLU A 16 8.51 3.09 -9.37
C GLU A 16 7.28 3.08 -10.27
N ILE A 17 7.51 3.06 -11.58
CA ILE A 17 6.41 3.03 -12.55
C ILE A 17 5.67 1.70 -12.45
N THR A 18 6.40 0.60 -12.32
CA THR A 18 5.81 -0.71 -12.16
C THR A 18 4.95 -0.77 -10.89
N LEU A 19 5.44 -0.19 -9.80
CA LEU A 19 4.68 -0.11 -8.57
C LEU A 19 3.40 0.71 -8.74
N GLN A 20 3.44 1.78 -9.53
CA GLN A 20 2.26 2.57 -9.79
C GLN A 20 1.18 1.76 -10.48
N TYR A 21 1.54 0.97 -11.47
CA TYR A 21 0.57 0.11 -12.15
C TYR A 21 0.01 -0.95 -11.22
N LEU A 22 0.88 -1.60 -10.46
CA LEU A 22 0.42 -2.63 -9.52
C LEU A 22 -0.45 -2.01 -8.42
N GLY A 23 -0.04 -0.87 -7.90
CA GLY A 23 -0.82 -0.16 -6.88
C GLY A 23 -2.17 0.27 -7.41
N ALA A 24 -2.22 0.78 -8.63
CA ALA A 24 -3.48 1.16 -9.26
C ALA A 24 -4.40 -0.05 -9.41
N ALA A 25 -3.86 -1.18 -9.85
CA ALA A 25 -4.64 -2.40 -9.98
C ALA A 25 -5.21 -2.84 -8.63
N LEU A 26 -4.39 -2.77 -7.59
CA LEU A 26 -4.83 -3.12 -6.24
C LEU A 26 -5.97 -2.22 -5.78
N VAL A 27 -5.85 -0.92 -6.01
CA VAL A 27 -6.86 0.04 -5.62
C VAL A 27 -8.16 -0.21 -6.38
N LEU A 28 -8.07 -0.52 -7.68
CA LEU A 28 -9.25 -0.82 -8.49
C LEU A 28 -9.97 -2.10 -8.02
N GLN A 29 -9.22 -3.04 -7.46
CA GLN A 29 -9.78 -4.29 -6.95
C GLN A 29 -10.14 -4.23 -5.47
N TRP A 30 -9.95 -3.08 -4.84
CA TRP A 30 -10.02 -2.95 -3.39
C TRP A 30 -11.33 -3.49 -2.82
N GLN A 31 -12.45 -3.13 -3.43
CA GLN A 31 -13.76 -3.54 -2.93
C GLN A 31 -14.03 -5.02 -3.08
N ASN A 32 -13.29 -5.69 -3.96
CA ASN A 32 -13.41 -7.13 -4.13
C ASN A 32 -12.59 -7.91 -3.12
N LEU A 33 -11.77 -7.21 -2.31
CA LEU A 33 -10.97 -7.86 -1.29
C LEU A 33 -11.77 -8.00 0.00
N PRO A 34 -11.61 -9.13 0.71
CA PRO A 34 -12.21 -9.25 2.05
C PRO A 34 -11.73 -8.13 2.95
N GLU A 35 -12.59 -7.71 3.87
CA GLU A 35 -12.26 -6.62 4.79
C GLU A 35 -10.97 -6.90 5.55
N LYS A 36 -10.79 -8.14 5.99
CA LYS A 36 -9.57 -8.52 6.70
C LYS A 36 -8.34 -8.28 5.85
N THR A 37 -8.41 -8.64 4.57
CA THR A 37 -7.30 -8.45 3.64
C THR A 37 -7.03 -6.96 3.44
N GLN A 38 -8.08 -6.16 3.33
CA GLN A 38 -7.93 -4.70 3.20
C GLN A 38 -7.19 -4.13 4.40
N GLN A 39 -7.57 -4.54 5.61
CA GLN A 39 -6.92 -4.07 6.83
C GLN A 39 -5.45 -4.50 6.88
N GLU A 40 -5.18 -5.74 6.50
CA GLU A 40 -3.82 -6.25 6.48
C GLU A 40 -2.94 -5.48 5.50
N LEU A 41 -3.48 -5.14 4.34
CA LEU A 41 -2.74 -4.38 3.34
C LEU A 41 -2.43 -2.97 3.81
N VAL A 42 -3.37 -2.31 4.47
CA VAL A 42 -3.13 -0.98 5.02
C VAL A 42 -2.05 -1.01 6.09
N GLN A 43 -2.11 -2.00 6.98
CA GLN A 43 -1.10 -2.17 8.01
C GLN A 43 0.26 -2.46 7.41
N GLN A 44 0.30 -3.30 6.40
CA GLN A 44 1.55 -3.62 5.70
C GLN A 44 2.13 -2.37 5.03
N ALA A 45 1.29 -1.57 4.41
CA ALA A 45 1.74 -0.34 3.76
C ALA A 45 2.39 0.62 4.76
N GLU A 46 1.82 0.71 5.95
CA GLU A 46 2.37 1.56 7.00
C GLU A 46 3.70 1.03 7.55
N SER A 47 3.95 -0.25 7.35
CA SER A 47 5.16 -0.92 7.85
C SER A 47 6.26 -1.02 6.81
N VAL A 48 6.01 -0.60 5.57
CA VAL A 48 7.00 -0.72 4.50
C VAL A 48 8.17 0.21 4.78
N GLY A 49 9.39 -0.35 4.73
CA GLY A 49 10.62 0.42 4.78
C GLY A 49 11.22 0.56 3.40
N GLY A 50 12.26 1.39 3.29
CA GLY A 50 12.96 1.59 2.03
C GLY A 50 12.33 2.58 1.08
N LEU A 51 11.22 3.19 1.47
CA LEU A 51 10.55 4.23 0.69
C LEU A 51 10.63 5.56 1.43
N PRO A 52 10.52 6.69 0.70
CA PRO A 52 10.48 7.98 1.37
C PRO A 52 9.33 8.05 2.37
N PRO A 53 9.55 8.64 3.55
CA PRO A 53 8.50 8.72 4.55
C PRO A 53 7.35 9.64 4.07
N VAL A 54 6.13 9.26 4.42
CA VAL A 54 4.93 10.01 4.07
C VAL A 54 4.18 10.35 5.33
N THR A 55 3.94 11.64 5.54
CA THR A 55 3.14 12.10 6.66
C THR A 55 1.68 11.73 6.43
N SER A 56 1.04 11.19 7.47
CA SER A 56 -0.39 10.83 7.39
C SER A 56 -0.67 9.79 6.31
N LEU A 57 0.21 8.80 6.16
CA LEU A 57 0.07 7.77 5.14
C LEU A 57 -1.29 7.07 5.22
N HIS A 58 -1.74 6.75 6.42
CA HIS A 58 -3.03 6.08 6.61
C HIS A 58 -4.18 6.88 6.00
N ASP A 59 -4.20 8.19 6.28
CA ASP A 59 -5.24 9.06 5.73
C ASP A 59 -5.13 9.20 4.23
N GLN A 60 -3.91 9.24 3.70
CA GLN A 60 -3.70 9.34 2.26
C GLN A 60 -4.15 8.06 1.54
N ILE A 61 -3.91 6.91 2.15
CA ILE A 61 -4.39 5.63 1.59
C ILE A 61 -5.91 5.64 1.51
N LYS A 62 -6.58 6.04 2.59
CA LYS A 62 -8.04 6.11 2.61
C LYS A 62 -8.58 7.08 1.57
N ALA A 63 -7.94 8.23 1.44
CA ALA A 63 -8.37 9.24 0.46
C ALA A 63 -8.21 8.71 -0.97
N LEU A 64 -7.11 8.01 -1.24
CA LEU A 64 -6.88 7.43 -2.56
C LEU A 64 -7.94 6.40 -2.91
N ILE A 65 -8.24 5.51 -1.98
CA ILE A 65 -9.25 4.47 -2.19
C ILE A 65 -10.62 5.10 -2.44
N ARG A 66 -10.94 6.15 -1.69
CA ARG A 66 -12.21 6.85 -1.86
C ARG A 66 -12.31 7.49 -3.25
N ARG A 67 -11.24 8.12 -3.71
CA ARG A 67 -11.24 8.74 -5.04
C ARG A 67 -11.38 7.72 -6.15
N ALA A 68 -10.71 6.57 -6.00
CA ALA A 68 -10.77 5.53 -7.01
C ALA A 68 -12.14 4.88 -7.08
N LYS A 69 -12.91 4.94 -6.00
CA LYS A 69 -14.24 4.37 -5.92
C LYS A 69 -15.25 5.16 -6.75
N ASP A 70 -15.02 6.44 -6.90
CA ASP A 70 -15.86 7.32 -7.68
C ASP A 70 -15.42 7.30 -9.14
#